data_f701d5c54b0eddec37e323e0c5c1aa59
#
_entry.id   f701d5c54b0eddec37e323e0c5c1aa59
#
_cell.length_a   1.000
_cell.length_b   1.000
_cell.length_c   1.000
_cell.angle_alpha   90.00
_cell.angle_beta   90.00
_cell.angle_gamma   90.00
#
_symmetry.space_group_name_H-M   'P 1'
#
loop_
_entity.id
_entity.type
_entity.pdbx_description
1 polymer ?
#
loop_
_entity_poly.entity_id
_entity_poly.type
_entity_poly.pdbx_seq_one_letter_code
_entity_poly.pdbx_strand_id
1 'polypeptide(L)'
;MYKPYNYTIMKIGVFCSANNNIDQDFFRLADELATWMGNNGHTLVWGGCNLGLMRQLGKSIKAAKGRCIGIVPQIIEKGGRAFQDIDIYIPCDSLSDRKDLLLAHSDIIIALPGGIGTLDEIFTVAAAHTIGYHNKKIILLNAKGFWDSLKIGRA
;
A
#
# COMPACT_ATOMS: atom_id res chain seq x y z
N MET A 1 -16.26 22.72 23.96
CA MET A 1 -14.89 22.94 23.45
C MET A 1 -14.42 21.64 22.76
N TYR A 2 -14.44 21.58 21.44
CA TYR A 2 -13.93 20.43 20.68
C TYR A 2 -12.42 20.35 20.90
N LYS A 3 -11.92 19.30 21.57
CA LYS A 3 -10.49 18.99 21.53
C LYS A 3 -10.18 18.56 20.09
N PRO A 4 -9.26 19.22 19.37
CA PRO A 4 -8.84 18.70 18.08
C PRO A 4 -8.23 17.32 18.34
N TYR A 5 -8.75 16.30 17.66
CA TYR A 5 -8.10 15.01 17.62
C TYR A 5 -6.69 15.24 17.04
N ASN A 6 -5.66 15.06 17.86
CA ASN A 6 -4.29 15.04 17.37
C ASN A 6 -4.12 13.78 16.51
N TYR A 7 -4.44 13.91 15.22
CA TYR A 7 -4.15 12.85 14.27
C TYR A 7 -2.63 12.77 14.11
N THR A 8 -2.06 11.64 14.49
CA THR A 8 -0.65 11.37 14.21
C THR A 8 -0.48 11.20 12.71
N ILE A 9 0.35 12.04 12.09
CA ILE A 9 0.72 11.88 10.68
C ILE A 9 1.53 10.58 10.54
N MET A 10 1.12 9.73 9.60
CA MET A 10 1.72 8.40 9.40
C MET A 10 2.20 8.21 7.96
N LYS A 11 3.18 7.33 7.81
CA LYS A 11 3.52 6.69 6.55
C LYS A 11 2.73 5.39 6.46
N ILE A 12 1.81 5.30 5.51
CA ILE A 12 0.90 4.17 5.37
C ILE A 12 1.34 3.33 4.17
N GLY A 13 1.80 2.10 4.45
CA GLY A 13 2.10 1.12 3.42
C GLY A 13 0.81 0.55 2.84
N VAL A 14 0.67 0.52 1.50
CA VAL A 14 -0.52 -0.03 0.86
C VAL A 14 -0.13 -1.12 -0.13
N PHE A 15 -0.61 -2.33 0.13
CA PHE A 15 -0.51 -3.48 -0.76
C PHE A 15 -1.80 -3.62 -1.55
N CYS A 16 -1.72 -3.82 -2.85
CA CYS A 16 -2.91 -3.92 -3.71
C CYS A 16 -2.60 -4.49 -5.09
N SER A 17 -3.65 -4.77 -5.84
CA SER A 17 -3.56 -5.28 -7.20
C SER A 17 -2.95 -4.29 -8.19
N ALA A 18 -2.10 -4.79 -9.10
CA ALA A 18 -1.67 -4.09 -10.31
C ALA A 18 -2.53 -4.45 -11.55
N ASN A 19 -3.64 -5.19 -11.38
CA ASN A 19 -4.50 -5.62 -12.48
C ASN A 19 -5.52 -4.52 -12.81
N ASN A 20 -5.64 -4.17 -14.09
CA ASN A 20 -6.62 -3.19 -14.57
C ASN A 20 -8.05 -3.78 -14.69
N ASN A 21 -8.16 -5.12 -14.81
CA ASN A 21 -9.43 -5.82 -15.07
C ASN A 21 -10.00 -6.42 -13.78
N ILE A 22 -10.32 -5.56 -12.82
CA ILE A 22 -10.95 -5.92 -11.54
C ILE A 22 -12.17 -5.05 -11.30
N ASP A 23 -12.96 -5.38 -10.27
CA ASP A 23 -14.17 -4.65 -9.92
C ASP A 23 -13.90 -3.15 -9.69
N GLN A 24 -14.73 -2.30 -10.30
CA GLN A 24 -14.61 -0.85 -10.21
C GLN A 24 -14.79 -0.32 -8.79
N ASP A 25 -15.49 -1.04 -7.92
CA ASP A 25 -15.62 -0.69 -6.51
C ASP A 25 -14.28 -0.69 -5.79
N PHE A 26 -13.34 -1.55 -6.21
CA PHE A 26 -11.98 -1.55 -5.65
C PHE A 26 -11.17 -0.33 -6.07
N PHE A 27 -11.39 0.20 -7.27
CA PHE A 27 -10.78 1.46 -7.69
C PHE A 27 -11.34 2.64 -6.89
N ARG A 28 -12.66 2.67 -6.62
CA ARG A 28 -13.27 3.69 -5.74
C ARG A 28 -12.71 3.63 -4.33
N LEU A 29 -12.55 2.44 -3.78
CA LEU A 29 -11.95 2.25 -2.46
C LEU A 29 -10.50 2.79 -2.40
N ALA A 30 -9.70 2.51 -3.43
CA ALA A 30 -8.33 3.02 -3.53
C ALA A 30 -8.30 4.55 -3.64
N ASP A 31 -9.23 5.12 -4.42
CA ASP A 31 -9.39 6.57 -4.55
C ASP A 31 -9.75 7.24 -3.21
N GLU A 32 -10.77 6.71 -2.53
CA GLU A 32 -11.21 7.22 -1.23
C GLU A 32 -10.10 7.14 -0.17
N LEU A 33 -9.38 6.00 -0.09
CA LEU A 33 -8.28 5.82 0.84
C LEU A 33 -7.16 6.83 0.59
N ALA A 34 -6.67 6.94 -0.66
CA ALA A 34 -5.57 7.83 -0.98
C ALA A 34 -5.96 9.30 -0.84
N THR A 35 -7.19 9.67 -1.20
CA THR A 35 -7.72 11.03 -1.01
C THR A 35 -7.79 11.37 0.48
N TRP A 36 -8.31 10.45 1.30
CA TRP A 36 -8.31 10.62 2.76
C TRP A 36 -6.91 10.78 3.32
N MET A 37 -5.95 9.95 2.87
CA MET A 37 -4.56 10.04 3.30
C MET A 37 -3.96 11.41 2.99
N GLY A 38 -4.14 11.89 1.75
CA GLY A 38 -3.61 13.19 1.33
C GLY A 38 -4.23 14.35 2.13
N ASN A 39 -5.55 14.34 2.30
CA ASN A 39 -6.28 15.38 3.03
C ASN A 39 -5.91 15.44 4.52
N ASN A 40 -5.43 14.34 5.10
CA ASN A 40 -5.01 14.27 6.51
C ASN A 40 -3.48 14.29 6.70
N GLY A 41 -2.72 14.60 5.64
CA GLY A 41 -1.26 14.76 5.71
C GLY A 41 -0.46 13.46 5.82
N HIS A 42 -1.11 12.29 5.65
CA HIS A 42 -0.42 11.01 5.62
C HIS A 42 0.38 10.83 4.34
N THR A 43 1.43 10.02 4.39
CA THR A 43 2.26 9.68 3.24
C THR A 43 1.92 8.27 2.76
N LEU A 44 1.65 8.12 1.47
CA LEU A 44 1.51 6.82 0.81
C LEU A 44 2.89 6.16 0.64
N VAL A 45 3.02 4.91 1.05
CA VAL A 45 4.17 4.04 0.75
C VAL A 45 3.66 2.85 -0.04
N TRP A 46 4.11 2.67 -1.28
CA TRP A 46 3.58 1.58 -2.12
C TRP A 46 4.59 1.14 -3.20
N GLY A 47 4.19 0.16 -3.97
CA GLY A 47 5.04 -0.43 -5.02
C GLY A 47 5.31 0.44 -6.24
N GLY A 48 4.72 1.62 -6.35
CA GLY A 48 5.05 2.60 -7.38
C GLY A 48 4.75 2.17 -8.82
N CYS A 49 3.91 1.15 -9.05
CA CYS A 49 3.55 0.71 -10.39
C CYS A 49 2.41 1.55 -10.98
N ASN A 50 2.49 1.83 -12.29
CA ASN A 50 1.48 2.61 -13.02
C ASN A 50 0.37 1.71 -13.62
N LEU A 51 -0.11 0.73 -12.86
CA LEU A 51 -1.16 -0.21 -13.24
C LEU A 51 -2.13 -0.47 -12.08
N GLY A 52 -3.37 -0.81 -12.41
CA GLY A 52 -4.39 -1.24 -11.47
C GLY A 52 -4.62 -0.27 -10.31
N LEU A 53 -4.83 -0.81 -9.11
CA LEU A 53 -5.05 -0.01 -7.90
C LEU A 53 -3.81 0.79 -7.49
N MET A 54 -2.60 0.31 -7.82
CA MET A 54 -1.37 1.08 -7.54
C MET A 54 -1.38 2.41 -8.28
N ARG A 55 -1.78 2.42 -9.57
CA ARG A 55 -1.94 3.65 -10.34
C ARG A 55 -3.02 4.56 -9.75
N GLN A 56 -4.15 3.98 -9.34
CA GLN A 56 -5.24 4.76 -8.72
C GLN A 56 -4.77 5.45 -7.45
N LEU A 57 -4.09 4.73 -6.56
CA LEU A 57 -3.51 5.30 -5.34
C LEU A 57 -2.58 6.47 -5.64
N GLY A 58 -1.64 6.28 -6.59
CA GLY A 58 -0.70 7.34 -6.99
C GLY A 58 -1.41 8.59 -7.52
N LYS A 59 -2.40 8.42 -8.39
CA LYS A 59 -3.19 9.54 -8.92
C LYS A 59 -3.97 10.27 -7.83
N SER A 60 -4.65 9.54 -6.98
CA SER A 60 -5.53 10.13 -5.96
C SER A 60 -4.76 10.83 -4.85
N ILE A 61 -3.63 10.27 -4.38
CA ILE A 61 -2.78 10.94 -3.39
C ILE A 61 -2.22 12.27 -3.93
N LYS A 62 -1.81 12.30 -5.21
CA LYS A 62 -1.29 13.52 -5.83
C LYS A 62 -2.41 14.55 -6.09
N ALA A 63 -3.59 14.11 -6.50
CA ALA A 63 -4.76 14.99 -6.64
C ALA A 63 -5.15 15.65 -5.31
N ALA A 64 -5.03 14.94 -4.20
CA ALA A 64 -5.22 15.44 -2.84
C ALA A 64 -4.01 16.22 -2.28
N LYS A 65 -3.00 16.53 -3.11
CA LYS A 65 -1.76 17.22 -2.73
C LYS A 65 -0.96 16.51 -1.62
N GLY A 66 -1.16 15.20 -1.48
CA GLY A 66 -0.44 14.35 -0.55
C GLY A 66 0.95 13.94 -1.07
N ARG A 67 1.70 13.28 -0.23
CA ARG A 67 3.06 12.79 -0.52
C ARG A 67 3.08 11.28 -0.70
N CYS A 68 4.03 10.81 -1.51
CA CYS A 68 4.19 9.38 -1.75
C CYS A 68 5.65 8.93 -1.85
N ILE A 69 5.90 7.71 -1.38
CA ILE A 69 7.18 7.01 -1.45
C ILE A 69 6.97 5.74 -2.27
N GLY A 70 7.56 5.65 -3.45
CA GLY A 70 7.47 4.48 -4.31
C GLY A 70 8.70 3.58 -4.16
N ILE A 71 8.48 2.32 -3.83
CA ILE A 71 9.53 1.27 -3.81
C ILE A 71 9.40 0.47 -5.10
N VAL A 72 10.25 0.77 -6.07
CA VAL A 72 10.08 0.31 -7.45
C VAL A 72 11.18 -0.67 -7.85
N PRO A 73 10.84 -1.93 -8.19
CA PRO A 73 11.80 -2.86 -8.75
C PRO A 73 12.36 -2.36 -10.08
N GLN A 74 13.66 -2.48 -10.28
CA GLN A 74 14.33 -2.06 -11.52
C GLN A 74 13.69 -2.66 -12.78
N ILE A 75 13.17 -3.89 -12.70
CA ILE A 75 12.47 -4.53 -13.83
C ILE A 75 11.16 -3.82 -14.20
N ILE A 76 10.48 -3.21 -13.24
CA ILE A 76 9.25 -2.41 -13.45
C ILE A 76 9.61 -1.09 -14.11
N GLU A 77 10.68 -0.45 -13.65
CA GLU A 77 11.19 0.79 -14.22
C GLU A 77 11.65 0.61 -15.66
N LYS A 78 12.53 -0.38 -15.91
CA LYS A 78 13.02 -0.70 -17.24
C LYS A 78 11.90 -1.07 -18.23
N GLY A 79 10.81 -1.65 -17.73
CA GLY A 79 9.60 -1.94 -18.51
C GLY A 79 8.66 -0.74 -18.74
N GLY A 80 9.02 0.47 -18.29
CA GLY A 80 8.21 1.67 -18.45
C GLY A 80 6.90 1.65 -17.63
N ARG A 81 6.83 0.81 -16.59
CA ARG A 81 5.61 0.61 -15.78
C ARG A 81 5.65 1.33 -14.43
N ALA A 82 6.66 2.14 -14.16
CA ALA A 82 6.74 2.94 -12.96
C ALA A 82 5.78 4.15 -13.03
N PHE A 83 5.17 4.50 -11.91
CA PHE A 83 4.41 5.74 -11.78
C PHE A 83 5.36 6.94 -11.83
N GLN A 84 4.99 8.00 -12.54
CA GLN A 84 5.94 9.08 -12.86
C GLN A 84 6.04 10.17 -11.79
N ASP A 85 4.97 10.44 -11.05
CA ASP A 85 4.90 11.53 -10.08
C ASP A 85 5.12 11.01 -8.64
N ILE A 86 6.31 10.45 -8.38
CA ILE A 86 6.72 9.93 -7.06
C ILE A 86 7.60 10.97 -6.37
N ASP A 87 7.24 11.36 -5.15
CA ASP A 87 8.02 12.36 -4.40
C ASP A 87 9.35 11.79 -3.89
N ILE A 88 9.35 10.55 -3.40
CA ILE A 88 10.56 9.82 -3.00
C ILE A 88 10.56 8.48 -3.72
N TYR A 89 11.48 8.34 -4.65
CA TYR A 89 11.68 7.13 -5.44
C TYR A 89 12.81 6.28 -4.83
N ILE A 90 12.49 5.03 -4.50
CA ILE A 90 13.46 4.08 -3.93
C ILE A 90 13.53 2.87 -4.88
N PRO A 91 14.63 2.70 -5.62
CA PRO A 91 14.82 1.50 -6.44
C PRO A 91 15.09 0.29 -5.55
N CYS A 92 14.68 -0.89 -5.97
CA CYS A 92 15.03 -2.15 -5.33
C CYS A 92 15.39 -3.22 -6.36
N ASP A 93 16.20 -4.19 -5.94
CA ASP A 93 16.78 -5.20 -6.84
C ASP A 93 15.95 -6.48 -6.91
N SER A 94 15.24 -6.81 -5.84
CA SER A 94 14.46 -8.03 -5.72
C SER A 94 13.10 -7.81 -5.05
N LEU A 95 12.20 -8.80 -5.15
CA LEU A 95 10.93 -8.79 -4.42
C LEU A 95 11.12 -8.87 -2.91
N SER A 96 12.17 -9.54 -2.43
CA SER A 96 12.48 -9.60 -1.00
C SER A 96 12.92 -8.23 -0.47
N ASP A 97 13.87 -7.60 -1.16
CA ASP A 97 14.33 -6.24 -0.86
C ASP A 97 13.17 -5.24 -0.87
N ARG A 98 12.28 -5.35 -1.87
CA ARG A 98 11.07 -4.53 -1.96
C ARG A 98 10.18 -4.64 -0.73
N LYS A 99 9.90 -5.87 -0.26
CA LYS A 99 9.04 -6.10 0.91
C LYS A 99 9.68 -5.54 2.19
N ASP A 100 10.97 -5.72 2.35
CA ASP A 100 11.73 -5.18 3.48
C ASP A 100 11.68 -3.65 3.50
N LEU A 101 11.87 -3.00 2.36
CA LEU A 101 11.81 -1.55 2.22
C LEU A 101 10.39 -0.99 2.44
N LEU A 102 9.36 -1.67 1.88
CA LEU A 102 7.97 -1.29 2.13
C LEU A 102 7.64 -1.33 3.63
N LEU A 103 8.05 -2.39 4.31
CA LEU A 103 7.85 -2.52 5.75
C LEU A 103 8.65 -1.47 6.54
N ALA A 104 9.91 -1.26 6.20
CA ALA A 104 10.78 -0.31 6.90
C ALA A 104 10.26 1.13 6.82
N HIS A 105 9.72 1.53 5.67
CA HIS A 105 9.24 2.89 5.43
C HIS A 105 7.79 3.14 5.88
N SER A 106 7.08 2.13 6.37
CA SER A 106 5.68 2.24 6.78
C SER A 106 5.50 2.19 8.29
N ASP A 107 4.59 2.98 8.83
CA ASP A 107 4.18 2.93 10.25
C ASP A 107 3.09 1.89 10.47
N ILE A 108 2.17 1.76 9.51
CA ILE A 108 1.13 0.73 9.43
C ILE A 108 1.01 0.22 7.99
N ILE A 109 0.42 -0.96 7.85
CA ILE A 109 0.17 -1.58 6.54
C ILE A 109 -1.33 -1.73 6.33
N ILE A 110 -1.80 -1.36 5.14
CA ILE A 110 -3.17 -1.59 4.68
C ILE A 110 -3.12 -2.43 3.40
N ALA A 111 -3.89 -3.51 3.36
CA ALA A 111 -4.05 -4.31 2.16
C ALA A 111 -5.43 -4.09 1.54
N LEU A 112 -5.46 -3.62 0.31
CA LEU A 112 -6.62 -3.60 -0.57
C LEU A 112 -6.73 -4.93 -1.33
N PRO A 113 -7.85 -5.22 -2.01
CA PRO A 113 -7.96 -6.39 -2.87
C PRO A 113 -6.78 -6.53 -3.84
N GLY A 114 -6.25 -7.75 -3.94
CA GLY A 114 -5.10 -8.05 -4.78
C GLY A 114 -4.87 -9.54 -4.95
N GLY A 115 -3.99 -9.89 -5.85
CA GLY A 115 -3.66 -11.27 -6.19
C GLY A 115 -2.45 -11.81 -5.42
N ILE A 116 -1.70 -12.71 -6.08
CA ILE A 116 -0.60 -13.46 -5.45
C ILE A 116 0.50 -12.54 -4.90
N GLY A 117 0.81 -11.44 -5.59
CA GLY A 117 1.82 -10.48 -5.10
C GLY A 117 1.38 -9.80 -3.80
N THR A 118 0.11 -9.42 -3.70
CA THR A 118 -0.46 -8.83 -2.48
C THR A 118 -0.48 -9.83 -1.34
N LEU A 119 -0.82 -11.09 -1.61
CA LEU A 119 -0.78 -12.18 -0.62
C LEU A 119 0.65 -12.43 -0.12
N ASP A 120 1.63 -12.47 -1.01
CA ASP A 120 3.04 -12.61 -0.64
C ASP A 120 3.50 -11.48 0.29
N GLU A 121 3.14 -10.25 -0.02
CA GLU A 121 3.43 -9.08 0.83
C GLU A 121 2.75 -9.19 2.20
N ILE A 122 1.45 -9.53 2.24
CA ILE A 122 0.70 -9.70 3.49
C ILE A 122 1.34 -10.77 4.37
N PHE A 123 1.59 -11.96 3.82
CA PHE A 123 2.14 -13.07 4.60
C PHE A 123 3.57 -12.83 5.05
N THR A 124 4.39 -12.16 4.23
CA THR A 124 5.75 -11.78 4.63
C THR A 124 5.73 -10.86 5.85
N VAL A 125 4.94 -9.79 5.83
CA VAL A 125 4.88 -8.85 6.96
C VAL A 125 4.17 -9.45 8.17
N ALA A 126 3.17 -10.29 7.97
CA ALA A 126 2.49 -11.01 9.05
C ALA A 126 3.42 -12.01 9.74
N ALA A 127 4.18 -12.80 8.98
CA ALA A 127 5.16 -13.73 9.53
C ALA A 127 6.24 -12.99 10.33
N ALA A 128 6.78 -11.90 9.81
CA ALA A 128 7.76 -11.07 10.51
C ALA A 128 7.21 -10.51 11.84
N HIS A 129 5.93 -10.15 11.87
CA HIS A 129 5.26 -9.70 13.09
C HIS A 129 5.19 -10.82 14.16
N THR A 130 4.84 -12.06 13.76
CA THR A 130 4.69 -13.18 14.70
C THR A 130 5.98 -13.55 15.42
N ILE A 131 7.14 -13.33 14.80
CA ILE A 131 8.46 -13.62 15.39
C ILE A 131 9.13 -12.39 16.00
N GLY A 132 8.43 -11.26 16.05
CA GLY A 132 8.85 -10.07 16.78
C GLY A 132 9.78 -9.11 16.03
N TYR A 133 9.93 -9.24 14.72
CA TYR A 133 10.73 -8.28 13.92
C TYR A 133 10.13 -6.88 13.88
N HIS A 134 8.82 -6.76 14.01
CA HIS A 134 8.13 -5.48 14.12
C HIS A 134 6.82 -5.62 14.88
N ASN A 135 6.25 -4.46 15.26
CA ASN A 135 4.96 -4.39 15.98
C ASN A 135 3.93 -3.52 15.23
N LYS A 136 4.07 -3.41 13.91
CA LYS A 136 3.21 -2.60 13.07
C LYS A 136 1.87 -3.30 12.84
N LYS A 137 0.79 -2.53 12.82
CA LYS A 137 -0.55 -3.06 12.51
C LYS A 137 -0.67 -3.37 11.03
N ILE A 138 -1.35 -4.46 10.73
CA ILE A 138 -1.69 -4.91 9.37
C ILE A 138 -3.21 -4.94 9.28
N ILE A 139 -3.78 -4.19 8.35
CA ILE A 139 -5.22 -4.01 8.18
C ILE A 139 -5.61 -4.52 6.79
N LEU A 140 -6.50 -5.50 6.75
CA LEU A 140 -7.12 -5.96 5.49
C LEU A 140 -8.43 -5.18 5.28
N LEU A 141 -8.50 -4.35 4.26
CA LEU A 141 -9.75 -3.68 3.89
C LEU A 141 -10.62 -4.65 3.10
N ASN A 142 -11.62 -5.21 3.78
CA ASN A 142 -12.45 -6.30 3.30
C ASN A 142 -13.61 -5.81 2.42
N ALA A 143 -13.31 -5.12 1.33
CA ALA A 143 -14.31 -4.65 0.39
C ALA A 143 -15.04 -5.83 -0.26
N LYS A 144 -16.37 -5.82 -0.21
CA LYS A 144 -17.25 -6.85 -0.80
C LYS A 144 -16.93 -8.28 -0.33
N GLY A 145 -16.35 -8.42 0.88
CA GLY A 145 -15.97 -9.73 1.38
C GLY A 145 -14.76 -10.36 0.68
N PHE A 146 -13.93 -9.57 -0.02
CA PHE A 146 -12.79 -10.08 -0.79
C PHE A 146 -11.86 -10.96 0.04
N TRP A 147 -11.64 -10.61 1.30
CA TRP A 147 -10.75 -11.32 2.21
C TRP A 147 -11.44 -12.40 3.07
N ASP A 148 -12.74 -12.64 2.89
CA ASP A 148 -13.51 -13.58 3.73
C ASP A 148 -12.93 -15.01 3.72
N SER A 149 -12.34 -15.42 2.58
CA SER A 149 -11.73 -16.75 2.42
C SER A 149 -10.35 -16.83 3.07
N LEU A 150 -9.74 -15.70 3.42
CA LEU A 150 -8.40 -15.65 4.01
C LEU A 150 -8.48 -15.88 5.52
N LYS A 151 -8.69 -17.13 5.93
CA LYS A 151 -8.67 -17.51 7.34
C LYS A 151 -7.23 -17.68 7.77
N ILE A 152 -6.72 -16.71 8.51
CA ILE A 152 -5.44 -16.85 9.20
C ILE A 152 -5.72 -17.62 10.46
N GLY A 153 -5.32 -18.90 10.50
CA GLY A 153 -5.42 -19.72 11.69
C GLY A 153 -4.63 -19.07 12.84
N ARG A 154 -5.21 -19.04 14.02
CA ARG A 154 -4.44 -18.77 15.23
C ARG A 154 -3.63 -20.02 15.52
N ALA A 155 -2.35 -19.99 15.30
CA ALA A 155 -1.42 -20.98 15.79
C ALA A 155 -1.21 -20.78 17.30
#